data_1f497fd2a0005343d464e52ad760f14b
#
_entry.id   1f497fd2a0005343d464e52ad760f14b
#
_cell.length_a   1.000
_cell.length_b   1.000
_cell.length_c   1.000
_cell.angle_alpha   90.00
_cell.angle_beta   90.00
_cell.angle_gamma   90.00
#
_symmetry.space_group_name_H-M   'P 1'
#
loop_
_entity.id
_entity.type
_entity.pdbx_description
1 polymer ?
#
loop_
_entity_poly.entity_id
_entity_poly.type
_entity_poly.pdbx_seq_one_letter_code
_entity_poly.pdbx_strand_id
1 'polypeptide(L)'
;MTYRVIQWSTGNVGIHALRLIARHPDLELVGLWVHSPEKVGVDAGTLAGIEPTGVLATNDIDALLALDADCVCYTATADLRPAEALADMTRIAASGKNIVSSSVVPMIWPDHMPAGLRAPLEQACEDAAVSCWTSGIDPGWANDLLPLVLSG
;
A
#
# COMPACT_ATOMS: atom_id res chain seq x y z
N MET A 1 -19.22 -2.52 -7.82
CA MET A 1 -17.95 -2.72 -8.56
C MET A 1 -16.93 -3.08 -7.50
N THR A 2 -16.20 -4.16 -7.65
CA THR A 2 -15.25 -4.63 -6.63
C THR A 2 -13.84 -4.33 -7.13
N TYR A 3 -13.03 -3.67 -6.30
CA TYR A 3 -11.63 -3.39 -6.60
C TYR A 3 -10.73 -4.51 -6.08
N ARG A 4 -9.82 -4.97 -6.91
CA ARG A 4 -8.87 -6.03 -6.60
C ARG A 4 -7.61 -5.42 -5.98
N VAL A 5 -7.32 -5.77 -4.74
CA VAL A 5 -6.31 -5.12 -3.92
C VAL A 5 -5.21 -6.11 -3.53
N ILE A 6 -3.96 -5.69 -3.71
CA ILE A 6 -2.79 -6.34 -3.12
C ILE A 6 -2.45 -5.59 -1.83
N GLN A 7 -2.38 -6.31 -0.70
CA GLN A 7 -1.85 -5.75 0.54
C GLN A 7 -0.34 -5.88 0.55
N TRP A 8 0.37 -4.78 0.86
CA TRP A 8 1.83 -4.77 0.95
C TRP A 8 2.29 -4.58 2.39
N SER A 9 2.81 -5.66 2.99
CA SER A 9 3.25 -5.75 4.39
C SER A 9 2.15 -6.12 5.41
N THR A 10 2.61 -6.80 6.47
CA THR A 10 1.81 -7.23 7.63
C THR A 10 2.40 -6.70 8.94
N GLY A 11 2.95 -5.49 8.90
CA GLY A 11 3.33 -4.75 10.09
C GLY A 11 2.11 -4.25 10.87
N ASN A 12 2.33 -3.41 11.89
CA ASN A 12 1.24 -2.91 12.75
C ASN A 12 0.09 -2.28 11.95
N VAL A 13 0.39 -1.42 10.98
CA VAL A 13 -0.62 -0.80 10.12
C VAL A 13 -1.19 -1.81 9.12
N GLY A 14 -0.31 -2.63 8.52
CA GLY A 14 -0.69 -3.59 7.48
C GLY A 14 -1.70 -4.64 7.93
N ILE A 15 -1.63 -5.12 9.16
CA ILE A 15 -2.63 -6.06 9.71
C ILE A 15 -4.02 -5.41 9.80
N HIS A 16 -4.11 -4.15 10.18
CA HIS A 16 -5.40 -3.44 10.22
C HIS A 16 -5.95 -3.19 8.82
N ALA A 17 -5.09 -2.79 7.87
CA ALA A 17 -5.47 -2.64 6.47
C ALA A 17 -5.96 -3.97 5.87
N LEU A 18 -5.26 -5.07 6.13
CA LEU A 18 -5.63 -6.41 5.67
C LEU A 18 -7.01 -6.83 6.20
N ARG A 19 -7.29 -6.59 7.49
CA ARG A 19 -8.61 -6.84 8.09
C ARG A 19 -9.72 -6.01 7.45
N LEU A 20 -9.42 -4.75 7.12
CA LEU A 20 -10.36 -3.87 6.44
C LEU A 20 -10.66 -4.38 5.03
N ILE A 21 -9.62 -4.65 4.24
CA ILE A 21 -9.76 -5.13 2.86
C ILE A 21 -10.60 -6.42 2.83
N ALA A 22 -10.29 -7.38 3.71
CA ALA A 22 -10.98 -8.67 3.76
C ALA A 22 -12.47 -8.58 4.15
N ARG A 23 -12.92 -7.46 4.74
CA ARG A 23 -14.31 -7.28 5.20
C ARG A 23 -15.10 -6.27 4.39
N HIS A 24 -14.42 -5.47 3.57
CA HIS A 24 -15.08 -4.40 2.81
C HIS A 24 -15.81 -4.97 1.60
N PRO A 25 -17.10 -4.64 1.38
CA PRO A 25 -17.91 -5.25 0.33
C PRO A 25 -17.44 -4.91 -1.09
N ASP A 26 -16.72 -3.79 -1.26
CA ASP A 26 -16.23 -3.34 -2.56
C ASP A 26 -14.75 -3.64 -2.80
N LEU A 27 -14.09 -4.40 -1.90
CA LEU A 27 -12.69 -4.78 -2.03
C LEU A 27 -12.53 -6.30 -2.08
N GLU A 28 -11.63 -6.77 -2.92
CA GLU A 28 -11.22 -8.17 -3.03
C GLU A 28 -9.71 -8.26 -2.77
N LEU A 29 -9.30 -8.98 -1.74
CA LEU A 29 -7.89 -9.26 -1.53
C LEU A 29 -7.43 -10.30 -2.55
N VAL A 30 -6.46 -9.94 -3.40
CA VAL A 30 -5.94 -10.84 -4.44
C VAL A 30 -4.48 -11.20 -4.26
N GLY A 31 -3.76 -10.51 -3.36
CA GLY A 31 -2.36 -10.79 -3.08
C GLY A 31 -1.91 -10.19 -1.76
N LEU A 32 -0.87 -10.79 -1.18
CA LEU A 32 -0.24 -10.30 0.05
C LEU A 32 1.27 -10.43 -0.06
N TRP A 33 1.96 -9.28 0.00
CA TRP A 33 3.41 -9.26 0.12
C TRP A 33 3.86 -9.24 1.58
N VAL A 34 4.89 -10.04 1.89
CA VAL A 34 5.54 -10.07 3.20
C VAL A 34 7.05 -10.04 3.06
N HIS A 35 7.71 -9.31 3.96
CA HIS A 35 9.17 -9.27 4.01
C HIS A 35 9.76 -10.51 4.69
N SER A 36 9.11 -10.97 5.77
CA SER A 36 9.63 -12.03 6.65
C SER A 36 9.42 -13.41 6.01
N PRO A 37 10.50 -14.19 5.80
CA PRO A 37 10.40 -15.50 5.14
C PRO A 37 9.45 -16.48 5.85
N GLU A 38 9.37 -16.41 7.17
CA GLU A 38 8.50 -17.27 8.00
C GLU A 38 7.00 -17.04 7.76
N LYS A 39 6.64 -15.93 7.13
CA LYS A 39 5.25 -15.63 6.74
C LYS A 39 4.89 -16.07 5.33
N VAL A 40 5.89 -16.44 4.53
CA VAL A 40 5.65 -16.90 3.15
C VAL A 40 4.86 -18.20 3.17
N GLY A 41 3.82 -18.28 2.34
CA GLY A 41 2.91 -19.43 2.27
C GLY A 41 1.85 -19.49 3.36
N VAL A 42 1.85 -18.54 4.33
CA VAL A 42 0.80 -18.45 5.35
C VAL A 42 -0.40 -17.68 4.78
N ASP A 43 -1.62 -18.16 5.06
CA ASP A 43 -2.84 -17.48 4.64
C ASP A 43 -2.97 -16.08 5.27
N ALA A 44 -3.41 -15.12 4.46
CA ALA A 44 -3.55 -13.72 4.84
C ALA A 44 -4.52 -13.53 6.02
N GLY A 45 -5.62 -14.27 6.06
CA GLY A 45 -6.57 -14.24 7.17
C GLY A 45 -5.93 -14.76 8.46
N THR A 46 -5.16 -15.84 8.38
CA THR A 46 -4.40 -16.38 9.53
C THR A 46 -3.41 -15.33 10.07
N LEU A 47 -2.65 -14.65 9.20
CA LEU A 47 -1.75 -13.57 9.61
C LEU A 47 -2.48 -12.38 10.23
N ALA A 48 -3.69 -12.10 9.78
CA ALA A 48 -4.52 -11.02 10.29
C ALA A 48 -5.34 -11.40 11.54
N GLY A 49 -5.38 -12.66 11.92
CA GLY A 49 -6.21 -13.17 13.01
C GLY A 49 -7.72 -13.10 12.71
N ILE A 50 -8.09 -13.42 11.48
CA ILE A 50 -9.47 -13.56 10.99
C ILE A 50 -9.62 -14.90 10.26
N GLU A 51 -10.82 -15.20 9.76
CA GLU A 51 -11.06 -16.40 8.95
C GLU A 51 -10.13 -16.45 7.72
N PRO A 52 -9.70 -17.64 7.28
CA PRO A 52 -8.88 -17.79 6.10
C PRO A 52 -9.48 -17.12 4.86
N THR A 53 -8.64 -16.42 4.12
CA THR A 53 -9.03 -15.70 2.90
C THR A 53 -8.76 -16.49 1.63
N GLY A 54 -7.94 -17.55 1.70
CA GLY A 54 -7.44 -18.28 0.54
C GLY A 54 -6.25 -17.61 -0.16
N VAL A 55 -5.85 -16.41 0.24
CA VAL A 55 -4.69 -15.70 -0.32
C VAL A 55 -3.46 -16.02 0.51
N LEU A 56 -2.47 -16.64 -0.10
CA LEU A 56 -1.21 -16.97 0.55
C LEU A 56 -0.21 -15.83 0.42
N ALA A 57 0.46 -15.52 1.52
CA ALA A 57 1.51 -14.51 1.55
C ALA A 57 2.73 -14.95 0.74
N THR A 58 3.34 -14.02 0.02
CA THR A 58 4.56 -14.27 -0.75
C THR A 58 5.56 -13.11 -0.61
N ASN A 59 6.82 -13.38 -0.85
CA ASN A 59 7.87 -12.38 -1.01
C ASN A 59 8.32 -12.23 -2.48
N ASP A 60 7.67 -12.95 -3.40
CA ASP A 60 7.90 -12.83 -4.84
C ASP A 60 7.14 -11.60 -5.38
N ILE A 61 7.88 -10.50 -5.53
CA ILE A 61 7.34 -9.23 -6.03
C ILE A 61 6.87 -9.36 -7.48
N ASP A 62 7.62 -10.06 -8.32
CA ASP A 62 7.29 -10.15 -9.74
C ASP A 62 5.99 -10.95 -9.94
N ALA A 63 5.82 -12.04 -9.21
CA ALA A 63 4.56 -12.79 -9.21
C ALA A 63 3.37 -11.93 -8.75
N LEU A 64 3.53 -11.10 -7.71
CA LEU A 64 2.48 -10.20 -7.25
C LEU A 64 2.15 -9.10 -8.26
N LEU A 65 3.17 -8.49 -8.87
CA LEU A 65 2.97 -7.42 -9.85
C LEU A 65 2.36 -7.94 -11.17
N ALA A 66 2.48 -9.24 -11.45
CA ALA A 66 1.82 -9.90 -12.58
C ALA A 66 0.33 -10.17 -12.34
N LEU A 67 -0.16 -10.09 -11.10
CA LEU A 67 -1.58 -10.26 -10.81
C LEU A 67 -2.41 -9.15 -11.47
N ASP A 68 -3.59 -9.52 -11.93
CA ASP A 68 -4.63 -8.55 -12.31
C ASP A 68 -5.18 -7.93 -11.02
N ALA A 69 -4.76 -6.69 -10.72
CA ALA A 69 -5.15 -5.95 -9.53
C ALA A 69 -5.23 -4.46 -9.85
N ASP A 70 -6.22 -3.78 -9.25
CA ASP A 70 -6.48 -2.36 -9.46
C ASP A 70 -5.58 -1.47 -8.60
N CYS A 71 -5.22 -1.97 -7.40
CA CYS A 71 -4.55 -1.15 -6.39
C CYS A 71 -3.65 -1.97 -5.48
N VAL A 72 -2.58 -1.32 -5.01
CA VAL A 72 -1.73 -1.81 -3.92
C VAL A 72 -1.94 -0.94 -2.69
N CYS A 73 -2.31 -1.53 -1.57
CA CYS A 73 -2.31 -0.89 -0.26
C CYS A 73 -0.91 -1.06 0.36
N TYR A 74 -0.09 -0.01 0.24
CA TYR A 74 1.32 -0.04 0.65
C TYR A 74 1.48 0.47 2.08
N THR A 75 1.79 -0.42 3.02
CA THR A 75 1.93 -0.13 4.45
C THR A 75 3.28 -0.58 5.03
N ALA A 76 4.27 -0.86 4.17
CA ALA A 76 5.62 -1.19 4.63
C ALA A 76 6.30 0.06 5.23
N THR A 77 7.08 -0.12 6.29
CA THR A 77 7.80 1.00 6.90
C THR A 77 8.81 1.62 5.94
N ALA A 78 8.87 2.95 5.91
CA ALA A 78 9.81 3.72 5.12
C ALA A 78 10.76 4.56 5.96
N ASP A 79 10.60 4.61 7.28
CA ASP A 79 11.33 5.53 8.17
C ASP A 79 12.85 5.35 8.08
N LEU A 80 13.31 4.10 7.95
CA LEU A 80 14.72 3.76 7.85
C LEU A 80 15.17 3.38 6.43
N ARG A 81 14.22 3.31 5.47
CA ARG A 81 14.48 2.86 4.09
C ARG A 81 13.60 3.59 3.06
N PRO A 82 13.61 4.92 3.06
CA PRO A 82 12.71 5.68 2.19
C PRO A 82 13.02 5.49 0.70
N ALA A 83 14.28 5.31 0.33
CA ALA A 83 14.67 5.09 -1.06
C ALA A 83 14.16 3.75 -1.60
N GLU A 84 14.25 2.68 -0.81
CA GLU A 84 13.75 1.36 -1.18
C GLU A 84 12.21 1.36 -1.26
N ALA A 85 11.54 2.05 -0.32
CA ALA A 85 10.09 2.18 -0.36
C ALA A 85 9.62 2.91 -1.62
N LEU A 86 10.30 3.99 -2.02
CA LEU A 86 10.01 4.69 -3.27
C LEU A 86 10.32 3.82 -4.50
N ALA A 87 11.38 3.03 -4.46
CA ALA A 87 11.68 2.08 -5.54
C ALA A 87 10.60 0.99 -5.67
N ASP A 88 10.12 0.44 -4.55
CA ASP A 88 8.99 -0.49 -4.54
C ASP A 88 7.74 0.15 -5.17
N MET A 89 7.38 1.38 -4.73
CA MET A 89 6.22 2.11 -5.25
C MET A 89 6.37 2.41 -6.74
N THR A 90 7.57 2.76 -7.20
CA THR A 90 7.86 3.00 -8.63
C THR A 90 7.62 1.73 -9.45
N ARG A 91 8.07 0.57 -8.98
CA ARG A 91 7.80 -0.74 -9.65
C ARG A 91 6.31 -1.07 -9.67
N ILE A 92 5.60 -0.80 -8.57
CA ILE A 92 4.15 -1.01 -8.48
C ILE A 92 3.43 -0.13 -9.49
N ALA A 93 3.72 1.18 -9.53
CA ALA A 93 3.13 2.10 -10.50
C ALA A 93 3.42 1.68 -11.94
N ALA A 94 4.67 1.35 -12.26
CA ALA A 94 5.07 0.87 -13.59
C ALA A 94 4.36 -0.43 -14.02
N SER A 95 3.84 -1.22 -13.06
CA SER A 95 3.03 -2.41 -13.35
C SER A 95 1.55 -2.10 -13.63
N GLY A 96 1.17 -0.81 -13.71
CA GLY A 96 -0.19 -0.37 -14.01
C GLY A 96 -1.17 -0.41 -12.82
N LYS A 97 -0.66 -0.37 -11.58
CA LYS A 97 -1.49 -0.44 -10.37
C LYS A 97 -1.47 0.89 -9.63
N ASN A 98 -2.65 1.35 -9.21
CA ASN A 98 -2.75 2.47 -8.30
C ASN A 98 -2.14 2.15 -6.93
N ILE A 99 -1.72 3.17 -6.19
CA ILE A 99 -1.12 3.00 -4.87
C ILE A 99 -1.87 3.85 -3.85
N VAL A 100 -2.29 3.21 -2.76
CA VAL A 100 -2.74 3.88 -1.54
C VAL A 100 -1.75 3.54 -0.43
N SER A 101 -1.13 4.55 0.17
CA SER A 101 -0.01 4.35 1.09
C SER A 101 -0.21 5.09 2.41
N SER A 102 0.30 4.49 3.49
CA SER A 102 0.58 5.17 4.75
C SER A 102 2.08 5.34 5.01
N SER A 103 2.90 5.02 4.02
CA SER A 103 4.36 5.08 4.08
C SER A 103 4.90 6.31 3.34
N VAL A 104 6.19 6.61 3.58
CA VAL A 104 6.87 7.76 2.97
C VAL A 104 6.10 9.06 3.26
N VAL A 105 6.03 9.42 4.54
CA VAL A 105 5.28 10.61 5.03
C VAL A 105 5.47 11.87 4.17
N PRO A 106 6.68 12.22 3.65
CA PRO A 106 6.84 13.36 2.76
C PRO A 106 5.98 13.34 1.48
N MET A 107 5.49 12.15 1.06
CA MET A 107 4.58 12.03 -0.10
C MET A 107 3.18 12.62 0.14
N ILE A 108 2.84 13.02 1.36
CA ILE A 108 1.60 13.78 1.65
C ILE A 108 1.67 15.17 1.02
N TRP A 109 2.88 15.73 0.94
CA TRP A 109 3.15 16.97 0.20
C TRP A 109 4.37 16.79 -0.70
N PRO A 110 4.22 16.12 -1.85
CA PRO A 110 5.34 15.71 -2.69
C PRO A 110 6.18 16.88 -3.22
N ASP A 111 5.62 18.07 -3.38
CA ASP A 111 6.38 19.26 -3.82
C ASP A 111 7.50 19.67 -2.86
N HIS A 112 7.45 19.25 -1.59
CA HIS A 112 8.51 19.48 -0.62
C HIS A 112 9.59 18.38 -0.63
N MET A 113 9.39 17.32 -1.37
CA MET A 113 10.41 16.29 -1.52
C MET A 113 11.49 16.72 -2.54
N PRO A 114 12.76 16.31 -2.33
CA PRO A 114 13.78 16.47 -3.37
C PRO A 114 13.32 15.82 -4.68
N ALA A 115 13.35 16.61 -5.76
CA ALA A 115 12.85 16.16 -7.07
C ALA A 115 13.49 14.84 -7.55
N GLY A 116 14.79 14.63 -7.28
CA GLY A 116 15.47 13.39 -7.66
C GLY A 116 14.96 12.12 -6.96
N LEU A 117 14.30 12.26 -5.80
CA LEU A 117 13.67 11.12 -5.11
C LEU A 117 12.24 10.87 -5.60
N ARG A 118 11.53 11.92 -5.94
CA ARG A 118 10.12 11.89 -6.35
C ARG A 118 9.93 11.54 -7.82
N ALA A 119 10.75 12.12 -8.70
CA ALA A 119 10.58 12.06 -10.14
C ALA A 119 10.44 10.64 -10.73
N PRO A 120 11.18 9.61 -10.26
CA PRO A 120 10.99 8.25 -10.79
C PRO A 120 9.57 7.70 -10.57
N LEU A 121 8.97 7.97 -9.40
CA LEU A 121 7.61 7.53 -9.09
C LEU A 121 6.58 8.34 -9.88
N GLU A 122 6.75 9.65 -9.98
CA GLU A 122 5.88 10.53 -10.78
C GLU A 122 5.86 10.07 -12.24
N GLN A 123 7.04 9.87 -12.84
CA GLN A 123 7.14 9.41 -14.22
C GLN A 123 6.47 8.03 -14.41
N ALA A 124 6.68 7.10 -13.50
CA ALA A 124 6.02 5.79 -13.57
C ALA A 124 4.50 5.88 -13.48
N CYS A 125 3.96 6.79 -12.64
CA CYS A 125 2.53 7.04 -12.55
C CYS A 125 1.97 7.65 -13.83
N GLU A 126 2.67 8.62 -14.43
CA GLU A 126 2.28 9.25 -15.69
C GLU A 126 2.29 8.25 -16.85
N ASP A 127 3.38 7.49 -17.02
CA ASP A 127 3.54 6.52 -18.10
C ASP A 127 2.49 5.40 -18.05
N ALA A 128 2.12 4.95 -16.84
CA ALA A 128 1.14 3.89 -16.64
C ALA A 128 -0.30 4.40 -16.46
N ALA A 129 -0.52 5.73 -16.45
CA ALA A 129 -1.81 6.38 -16.17
C ALA A 129 -2.45 5.92 -14.86
N VAL A 130 -1.65 5.81 -13.80
CA VAL A 130 -2.06 5.42 -12.44
C VAL A 130 -1.78 6.53 -11.44
N SER A 131 -2.33 6.40 -10.24
CA SER A 131 -2.19 7.37 -9.17
C SER A 131 -1.49 6.77 -7.95
N CYS A 132 -0.69 7.58 -7.28
CA CYS A 132 -0.14 7.28 -5.96
C CYS A 132 -0.66 8.32 -4.96
N TRP A 133 -1.31 7.84 -3.89
CA TRP A 133 -1.82 8.69 -2.83
C TRP A 133 -1.32 8.23 -1.47
N THR A 134 -0.79 9.16 -0.68
CA THR A 134 -0.29 8.89 0.66
C THR A 134 -1.08 9.68 1.68
N SER A 135 -1.54 9.01 2.73
CA SER A 135 -2.20 9.59 3.89
C SER A 135 -2.08 8.65 5.09
N GLY A 136 -2.49 9.12 6.25
CA GLY A 136 -2.43 8.33 7.48
C GLY A 136 -3.35 8.88 8.56
N ILE A 137 -2.98 8.64 9.81
CA ILE A 137 -3.64 9.23 10.97
C ILE A 137 -3.00 10.57 11.28
N ASP A 138 -1.66 10.62 11.31
CA ASP A 138 -0.86 11.80 11.60
C ASP A 138 0.45 11.73 10.76
N PRO A 139 0.57 12.55 9.71
CA PRO A 139 -0.44 13.43 9.14
C PRO A 139 -1.56 12.69 8.41
N GLY A 140 -2.74 13.34 8.33
CA GLY A 140 -3.92 12.83 7.65
C GLY A 140 -5.19 13.00 8.49
N TRP A 141 -5.83 11.90 8.90
CA TRP A 141 -7.15 11.95 9.55
C TRP A 141 -7.18 12.83 10.81
N ALA A 142 -6.21 12.68 11.72
CA ALA A 142 -6.22 13.38 13.01
C ALA A 142 -5.84 14.87 12.89
N ASN A 143 -4.94 15.22 11.97
CA ASN A 143 -4.42 16.58 11.85
C ASN A 143 -5.14 17.40 10.78
N ASP A 144 -5.78 16.74 9.82
CA ASP A 144 -6.44 17.41 8.71
C ASP A 144 -7.95 17.29 8.81
N LEU A 145 -8.49 16.07 8.73
CA LEU A 145 -9.93 15.87 8.64
C LEU A 145 -10.65 16.16 9.98
N LEU A 146 -10.14 15.63 11.08
CA LEU A 146 -10.80 15.76 12.39
C LEU A 146 -10.90 17.22 12.86
N PRO A 147 -9.86 18.06 12.77
CA PRO A 147 -9.96 19.48 13.12
C PRO A 147 -10.99 20.23 12.26
N LEU A 148 -11.05 19.95 10.96
CA LEU A 148 -12.04 20.57 10.07
C LEU A 148 -13.47 20.23 10.49
N VAL A 149 -13.73 18.96 10.81
CA VAL A 149 -15.07 18.52 11.24
C VAL A 149 -15.46 19.11 12.60
N LEU A 150 -14.50 19.28 13.52
CA LEU A 150 -14.78 19.81 14.86
C LEU A 150 -14.87 21.34 14.91
N SER A 151 -14.27 22.05 13.96
CA SER A 151 -14.23 23.53 13.93
C SER A 151 -15.22 24.17 12.98
N GLY A 152 -15.89 23.39 12.14
CA GLY A 152 -16.83 23.86 11.08
C GLY A 152 -18.27 23.98 11.53
#